data_9024ff1bf4b1258ff5032a88a75b43ba
#
_entry.id   9024ff1bf4b1258ff5032a88a75b43ba
#
_cell.length_a   1.000
_cell.length_b   1.000
_cell.length_c   1.000
_cell.angle_alpha   90.00
_cell.angle_beta   90.00
_cell.angle_gamma   90.00
#
_symmetry.space_group_name_H-M   'P 1'
#
loop_
_entity.id
_entity.type
_entity.pdbx_description
1 polymer ?
#
loop_
_entity_poly.entity_id
_entity_poly.type
_entity_poly.pdbx_seq_one_letter_code
_entity_poly.pdbx_strand_id
1 'polypeptide(L)'
;MKYNIWLVWVAAALAAGCSCAGTAQELSTYWEDHDFTSLDGFDDIDAAEDKFDGYIALLTKVPHETAVAEMTEFMDSASQNVVAYMVWSGWFEPFLHALQSPYRNDDLFVAWLDKALADNIIDDGYMMEHLASLRQMMTVNREGMQPREVTLKNEDGVEFMLSDLKGESALLLFVDADCPSCLQALSDNVGEHKDRRLVAVLVNGSQYHMSNIRKQLSEEVLAQWTFAYCPQGRLETEGLYDTSLLPFRMLVNPEWIIEKTYF
;
A
#
# COMPACT_ATOMS: atom_id res chain seq x y z
N MET A 1 -2.50 47.42 22.27
CA MET A 1 -2.84 47.03 20.89
C MET A 1 -3.08 45.51 20.86
N LYS A 2 -4.36 45.07 20.88
CA LYS A 2 -4.75 43.67 20.77
C LYS A 2 -5.19 43.45 19.33
N TYR A 3 -4.33 42.88 18.48
CA TYR A 3 -4.69 42.52 17.13
C TYR A 3 -5.43 41.19 17.12
N ASN A 4 -6.58 41.19 16.41
CA ASN A 4 -7.53 40.10 16.25
C ASN A 4 -6.88 38.86 15.58
N ILE A 5 -6.49 37.88 16.37
CA ILE A 5 -6.03 36.56 15.89
C ILE A 5 -7.16 35.76 15.21
N TRP A 6 -8.42 36.11 15.49
CA TRP A 6 -9.60 35.41 14.95
C TRP A 6 -9.87 35.65 13.44
N LEU A 7 -9.41 36.77 12.89
CA LEU A 7 -9.62 37.08 11.46
C LEU A 7 -8.70 36.29 10.53
N VAL A 8 -7.55 35.84 11.01
CA VAL A 8 -6.57 35.09 10.19
C VAL A 8 -7.03 33.66 9.97
N TRP A 9 -7.66 33.03 10.96
CA TRP A 9 -8.16 31.67 10.85
C TRP A 9 -9.37 31.52 9.95
N VAL A 10 -10.27 32.51 9.93
CA VAL A 10 -11.47 32.50 9.06
C VAL A 10 -11.07 32.69 7.59
N ALA A 11 -10.04 33.52 7.30
CA ALA A 11 -9.57 33.72 5.94
C ALA A 11 -8.83 32.48 5.38
N ALA A 12 -8.08 31.76 6.23
CA ALA A 12 -7.40 30.53 5.82
C ALA A 12 -8.39 29.37 5.56
N ALA A 13 -9.45 29.25 6.36
CA ALA A 13 -10.50 28.25 6.15
C ALA A 13 -11.33 28.52 4.88
N LEU A 14 -11.59 29.79 4.56
CA LEU A 14 -12.31 30.18 3.33
C LEU A 14 -11.44 29.99 2.08
N ALA A 15 -10.13 30.22 2.14
CA ALA A 15 -9.24 30.00 1.02
C ALA A 15 -9.03 28.50 0.72
N ALA A 16 -8.92 27.65 1.73
CA ALA A 16 -8.84 26.19 1.57
C ALA A 16 -10.15 25.59 1.00
N GLY A 17 -11.30 26.04 1.50
CA GLY A 17 -12.62 25.60 0.99
C GLY A 17 -12.87 26.02 -0.46
N CYS A 18 -12.38 27.18 -0.90
CA CYS A 18 -12.52 27.65 -2.27
C CYS A 18 -11.63 26.86 -3.26
N SER A 19 -10.42 26.45 -2.83
CA SER A 19 -9.52 25.62 -3.63
C SER A 19 -10.07 24.22 -3.86
N CYS A 20 -10.60 23.57 -2.80
CA CYS A 20 -11.17 22.22 -2.92
C CYS A 20 -12.45 22.21 -3.79
N ALA A 21 -13.28 23.24 -3.73
CA ALA A 21 -14.49 23.33 -4.55
C ALA A 21 -14.14 23.48 -6.06
N GLY A 22 -13.10 24.23 -6.40
CA GLY A 22 -12.62 24.36 -7.79
C GLY A 22 -12.08 23.02 -8.33
N THR A 23 -11.28 22.32 -7.55
CA THR A 23 -10.74 21.01 -7.93
C THR A 23 -11.84 19.96 -8.09
N ALA A 24 -12.84 19.93 -7.19
CA ALA A 24 -13.96 19.01 -7.30
C ALA A 24 -14.79 19.27 -8.56
N GLN A 25 -15.00 20.53 -8.93
CA GLN A 25 -15.70 20.90 -10.18
C GLN A 25 -14.88 20.50 -11.42
N GLU A 26 -13.58 20.69 -11.42
CA GLU A 26 -12.70 20.26 -12.50
C GLU A 26 -12.72 18.73 -12.67
N LEU A 27 -12.69 18.00 -11.56
CA LEU A 27 -12.73 16.55 -11.54
C LEU A 27 -14.07 16.03 -12.11
N SER A 28 -15.22 16.58 -11.68
CA SER A 28 -16.54 16.13 -12.12
C SER A 28 -16.82 16.34 -13.62
N THR A 29 -16.09 17.25 -14.26
CA THR A 29 -16.19 17.50 -15.72
C THR A 29 -15.05 16.93 -16.53
N TYR A 30 -14.10 16.24 -15.89
CA TYR A 30 -12.85 15.80 -16.52
C TYR A 30 -13.05 14.90 -17.74
N TRP A 31 -14.07 14.05 -17.68
CA TRP A 31 -14.37 13.05 -18.69
C TRP A 31 -15.61 13.38 -19.55
N GLU A 32 -16.21 14.58 -19.42
CA GLU A 32 -17.46 14.95 -20.16
C GLU A 32 -17.33 14.79 -21.68
N ASP A 33 -16.17 15.08 -22.24
CA ASP A 33 -15.94 15.00 -23.69
C ASP A 33 -15.33 13.65 -24.13
N HIS A 34 -15.25 12.63 -23.23
CA HIS A 34 -14.65 11.34 -23.54
C HIS A 34 -15.71 10.31 -23.93
N ASP A 35 -15.58 9.71 -25.09
CA ASP A 35 -16.45 8.61 -25.54
C ASP A 35 -15.91 7.26 -25.05
N PHE A 36 -16.49 6.75 -23.96
CA PHE A 36 -16.12 5.44 -23.39
C PHE A 36 -16.63 4.24 -24.21
N THR A 37 -17.50 4.45 -25.21
CA THR A 37 -17.99 3.38 -26.08
C THR A 37 -17.00 3.01 -27.18
N SER A 38 -16.11 3.94 -27.55
CA SER A 38 -15.06 3.79 -28.57
C SER A 38 -13.72 3.39 -27.94
N LEU A 39 -12.87 2.77 -28.75
CA LEU A 39 -11.46 2.52 -28.43
C LEU A 39 -10.53 3.58 -29.05
N ASP A 40 -11.06 4.57 -29.77
CA ASP A 40 -10.27 5.60 -30.46
C ASP A 40 -9.39 6.40 -29.46
N GLY A 41 -9.80 6.48 -28.20
CA GLY A 41 -9.02 7.10 -27.13
C GLY A 41 -7.69 6.40 -26.83
N PHE A 42 -7.48 5.17 -27.33
CA PHE A 42 -6.26 4.37 -27.14
C PHE A 42 -5.40 4.25 -28.39
N ASP A 43 -5.74 4.98 -29.48
CA ASP A 43 -4.89 5.05 -30.68
C ASP A 43 -3.50 5.64 -30.36
N ASP A 44 -3.42 6.51 -29.35
CA ASP A 44 -2.20 7.00 -28.73
C ASP A 44 -2.25 6.65 -27.22
N ILE A 45 -1.61 5.53 -26.86
CA ILE A 45 -1.64 5.01 -25.50
C ILE A 45 -0.92 5.93 -24.50
N ASP A 46 0.14 6.60 -24.94
CA ASP A 46 0.90 7.54 -24.10
C ASP A 46 0.02 8.76 -23.75
N ALA A 47 -0.70 9.30 -24.74
CA ALA A 47 -1.64 10.41 -24.51
C ALA A 47 -2.83 9.99 -23.62
N ALA A 48 -3.29 8.75 -23.72
CA ALA A 48 -4.33 8.22 -22.86
C ALA A 48 -3.83 8.05 -21.40
N GLU A 49 -2.60 7.57 -21.22
CA GLU A 49 -1.97 7.46 -19.90
C GLU A 49 -1.73 8.83 -19.28
N ASP A 50 -1.23 9.82 -20.03
CA ASP A 50 -1.08 11.21 -19.59
C ASP A 50 -2.42 11.82 -19.14
N LYS A 51 -3.50 11.53 -19.87
CA LYS A 51 -4.85 11.95 -19.49
C LYS A 51 -5.29 11.28 -18.19
N PHE A 52 -5.00 10.00 -18.01
CA PHE A 52 -5.30 9.29 -16.78
C PHE A 52 -4.47 9.79 -15.59
N ASP A 53 -3.19 10.13 -15.81
CA ASP A 53 -2.32 10.78 -14.80
C ASP A 53 -2.96 12.07 -14.27
N GLY A 54 -3.41 12.94 -15.17
CA GLY A 54 -4.13 14.18 -14.82
C GLY A 54 -5.38 13.92 -13.99
N TYR A 55 -6.15 12.88 -14.32
CA TYR A 55 -7.34 12.47 -13.56
C TYR A 55 -6.98 12.01 -12.15
N ILE A 56 -6.00 11.12 -12.00
CA ILE A 56 -5.53 10.63 -10.69
C ILE A 56 -4.96 11.77 -9.85
N ALA A 57 -4.24 12.71 -10.47
CA ALA A 57 -3.75 13.91 -9.79
C ALA A 57 -4.86 14.78 -9.20
N LEU A 58 -6.04 14.82 -9.80
CA LEU A 58 -7.22 15.50 -9.27
C LEU A 58 -7.92 14.68 -8.17
N LEU A 59 -8.08 13.37 -8.39
CA LEU A 59 -8.67 12.45 -7.40
C LEU A 59 -7.97 12.52 -6.04
N THR A 60 -6.65 12.62 -6.04
CA THR A 60 -5.87 12.68 -4.78
C THR A 60 -5.92 14.03 -4.06
N LYS A 61 -6.52 15.06 -4.67
CA LYS A 61 -6.64 16.41 -4.10
C LYS A 61 -8.02 16.74 -3.51
N VAL A 62 -8.98 15.86 -3.68
CA VAL A 62 -10.34 16.04 -3.15
C VAL A 62 -10.57 15.15 -1.93
N PRO A 63 -11.62 15.39 -1.11
CA PRO A 63 -11.97 14.51 -0.01
C PRO A 63 -12.22 13.08 -0.49
N HIS A 64 -11.85 12.09 0.34
CA HIS A 64 -11.93 10.67 0.00
C HIS A 64 -13.31 10.25 -0.55
N GLU A 65 -14.40 10.68 0.10
CA GLU A 65 -15.76 10.35 -0.34
C GLU A 65 -16.06 10.89 -1.75
N THR A 66 -15.58 12.10 -2.06
CA THR A 66 -15.70 12.69 -3.40
C THR A 66 -14.89 11.91 -4.41
N ALA A 67 -13.64 11.58 -4.09
CA ALA A 67 -12.77 10.81 -4.97
C ALA A 67 -13.37 9.43 -5.29
N VAL A 68 -13.92 8.73 -4.29
CA VAL A 68 -14.55 7.42 -4.49
C VAL A 68 -15.81 7.55 -5.37
N ALA A 69 -16.62 8.59 -5.19
CA ALA A 69 -17.80 8.81 -6.04
C ALA A 69 -17.41 9.05 -7.51
N GLU A 70 -16.45 9.94 -7.77
CA GLU A 70 -15.97 10.25 -9.12
C GLU A 70 -15.27 9.04 -9.78
N MET A 71 -14.48 8.29 -9.02
CA MET A 71 -13.86 7.05 -9.49
C MET A 71 -14.92 6.00 -9.87
N THR A 72 -15.98 5.89 -9.07
CA THR A 72 -17.09 4.98 -9.34
C THR A 72 -17.80 5.36 -10.65
N GLU A 73 -18.12 6.64 -10.84
CA GLU A 73 -18.75 7.15 -12.06
C GLU A 73 -17.88 6.94 -13.31
N PHE A 74 -16.56 7.17 -13.17
CA PHE A 74 -15.59 6.87 -14.22
C PHE A 74 -15.61 5.37 -14.59
N MET A 75 -15.56 4.48 -13.59
CA MET A 75 -15.57 3.02 -13.81
C MET A 75 -16.89 2.56 -14.44
N ASP A 76 -18.03 3.12 -14.01
CA ASP A 76 -19.34 2.86 -14.61
C ASP A 76 -19.37 3.30 -16.08
N SER A 77 -18.78 4.46 -16.38
CA SER A 77 -18.68 4.95 -17.77
C SER A 77 -17.77 4.05 -18.62
N ALA A 78 -16.60 3.67 -18.09
CA ALA A 78 -15.67 2.76 -18.78
C ALA A 78 -16.28 1.39 -19.04
N SER A 79 -17.22 0.94 -18.20
CA SER A 79 -17.90 -0.36 -18.31
C SER A 79 -18.76 -0.51 -19.59
N GLN A 80 -19.04 0.59 -20.29
CA GLN A 80 -19.77 0.57 -21.57
C GLN A 80 -19.00 -0.18 -22.66
N ASN A 81 -17.67 -0.33 -22.50
CA ASN A 81 -16.82 -1.13 -23.38
C ASN A 81 -15.86 -1.96 -22.53
N VAL A 82 -15.99 -3.28 -22.57
CA VAL A 82 -15.19 -4.21 -21.75
C VAL A 82 -13.68 -4.04 -21.98
N VAL A 83 -13.22 -3.80 -23.21
CA VAL A 83 -11.80 -3.59 -23.52
C VAL A 83 -11.32 -2.26 -22.93
N ALA A 84 -12.09 -1.20 -23.09
CA ALA A 84 -11.79 0.11 -22.48
C ALA A 84 -11.72 -0.02 -20.94
N TYR A 85 -12.68 -0.73 -20.34
CA TYR A 85 -12.68 -1.01 -18.91
C TYR A 85 -11.38 -1.71 -18.46
N MET A 86 -10.94 -2.73 -19.17
CA MET A 86 -9.71 -3.47 -18.84
C MET A 86 -8.47 -2.57 -18.87
N VAL A 87 -8.36 -1.70 -19.90
CA VAL A 87 -7.21 -0.79 -20.02
C VAL A 87 -7.23 0.26 -18.90
N TRP A 88 -8.34 1.00 -18.76
CA TRP A 88 -8.46 2.03 -17.74
C TRP A 88 -8.33 1.49 -16.33
N SER A 89 -8.95 0.35 -16.05
CA SER A 89 -8.91 -0.33 -14.75
C SER A 89 -7.49 -0.78 -14.39
N GLY A 90 -6.73 -1.28 -15.38
CA GLY A 90 -5.36 -1.74 -15.19
C GLY A 90 -4.38 -0.64 -14.75
N TRP A 91 -4.70 0.64 -14.97
CA TRP A 91 -3.83 1.74 -14.56
C TRP A 91 -3.99 2.17 -13.10
N PHE A 92 -5.08 1.81 -12.42
CA PHE A 92 -5.25 2.19 -11.01
C PHE A 92 -4.16 1.61 -10.10
N GLU A 93 -3.75 0.37 -10.30
CA GLU A 93 -2.72 -0.28 -9.49
C GLU A 93 -1.37 0.46 -9.57
N PRO A 94 -0.75 0.69 -10.77
CA PRO A 94 0.52 1.41 -10.83
C PRO A 94 0.43 2.86 -10.35
N PHE A 95 -0.72 3.52 -10.48
CA PHE A 95 -0.88 4.90 -10.03
C PHE A 95 -1.19 5.01 -8.53
N LEU A 96 -2.03 4.17 -7.96
CA LEU A 96 -2.47 4.29 -6.57
C LEU A 96 -1.70 3.41 -5.58
N HIS A 97 -0.99 2.37 -6.05
CA HIS A 97 -0.34 1.41 -5.16
C HIS A 97 1.18 1.34 -5.32
N ALA A 98 1.75 1.60 -6.50
CA ALA A 98 3.20 1.55 -6.69
C ALA A 98 3.95 2.51 -5.74
N LEU A 99 5.09 2.04 -5.18
CA LEU A 99 5.93 2.81 -4.24
C LEU A 99 6.41 4.15 -4.80
N GLN A 100 6.74 4.18 -6.09
CA GLN A 100 7.29 5.36 -6.76
C GLN A 100 6.21 6.31 -7.25
N SER A 101 4.94 5.93 -7.15
CA SER A 101 3.86 6.79 -7.60
C SER A 101 3.72 8.01 -6.68
N PRO A 102 3.70 9.23 -7.23
CA PRO A 102 3.43 10.44 -6.46
C PRO A 102 1.98 10.51 -5.96
N TYR A 103 1.11 9.64 -6.47
CA TYR A 103 -0.33 9.58 -6.18
C TYR A 103 -0.71 8.42 -5.27
N ARG A 104 0.27 7.69 -4.75
CA ARG A 104 0.00 6.52 -3.90
C ARG A 104 -1.04 6.85 -2.82
N ASN A 105 -2.13 6.10 -2.82
CA ASN A 105 -3.23 6.24 -1.88
C ASN A 105 -3.90 4.89 -1.66
N ASP A 106 -3.49 4.21 -0.61
CA ASP A 106 -3.94 2.86 -0.31
C ASP A 106 -5.46 2.78 -0.03
N ASP A 107 -6.09 3.86 0.47
CA ASP A 107 -7.54 3.88 0.72
C ASP A 107 -8.34 4.00 -0.60
N LEU A 108 -7.88 4.82 -1.55
CA LEU A 108 -8.48 4.88 -2.89
C LEU A 108 -8.23 3.58 -3.66
N PHE A 109 -7.06 2.97 -3.49
CA PHE A 109 -6.75 1.69 -4.12
C PHE A 109 -7.70 0.57 -3.63
N VAL A 110 -7.97 0.51 -2.32
CA VAL A 110 -8.96 -0.44 -1.77
C VAL A 110 -10.36 -0.16 -2.31
N ALA A 111 -10.77 1.11 -2.42
CA ALA A 111 -12.07 1.46 -2.98
C ALA A 111 -12.20 1.06 -4.46
N TRP A 112 -11.12 1.22 -5.24
CA TRP A 112 -11.06 0.72 -6.61
C TRP A 112 -11.17 -0.81 -6.68
N LEU A 113 -10.44 -1.55 -5.82
CA LEU A 113 -10.51 -3.00 -5.75
C LEU A 113 -11.93 -3.47 -5.41
N ASP A 114 -12.60 -2.82 -4.45
CA ASP A 114 -13.98 -3.14 -4.08
C ASP A 114 -14.93 -2.91 -5.26
N LYS A 115 -14.76 -1.83 -6.02
CA LYS A 115 -15.56 -1.53 -7.23
C LYS A 115 -15.29 -2.55 -8.33
N ALA A 116 -14.03 -2.82 -8.68
CA ALA A 116 -13.66 -3.75 -9.73
C ALA A 116 -14.15 -5.18 -9.48
N LEU A 117 -14.08 -5.63 -8.22
CA LEU A 117 -14.62 -6.93 -7.78
C LEU A 117 -16.15 -6.97 -7.85
N ALA A 118 -16.83 -5.87 -7.48
CA ALA A 118 -18.28 -5.79 -7.53
C ALA A 118 -18.82 -5.74 -8.97
N ASP A 119 -18.13 -5.04 -9.87
CA ASP A 119 -18.50 -4.94 -11.28
C ASP A 119 -18.44 -6.28 -12.00
N ASN A 120 -17.46 -7.10 -11.66
CA ASN A 120 -17.27 -8.45 -12.22
C ASN A 120 -17.33 -8.47 -13.77
N ILE A 121 -16.78 -7.41 -14.40
CA ILE A 121 -16.80 -7.22 -15.85
C ILE A 121 -15.71 -8.05 -16.54
N ILE A 122 -14.58 -8.23 -15.85
CA ILE A 122 -13.45 -9.02 -16.33
C ILE A 122 -13.79 -10.49 -16.10
N ASP A 123 -14.20 -11.18 -17.17
CA ASP A 123 -14.49 -12.63 -17.17
C ASP A 123 -13.18 -13.44 -17.26
N ASP A 124 -12.27 -13.20 -16.31
CA ASP A 124 -11.00 -13.93 -16.15
C ASP A 124 -10.85 -14.33 -14.68
N GLY A 125 -11.02 -15.63 -14.40
CA GLY A 125 -10.93 -16.15 -13.05
C GLY A 125 -9.58 -15.85 -12.38
N TYR A 126 -8.46 -15.86 -13.12
CA TYR A 126 -7.14 -15.54 -12.59
C TYR A 126 -7.04 -14.07 -12.16
N MET A 127 -7.54 -13.16 -13.01
CA MET A 127 -7.54 -11.73 -12.69
C MET A 127 -8.43 -11.44 -11.47
N MET A 128 -9.60 -12.04 -11.40
CA MET A 128 -10.50 -11.86 -10.25
C MET A 128 -9.92 -12.41 -8.96
N GLU A 129 -9.22 -13.56 -8.99
CA GLU A 129 -8.49 -14.09 -7.84
C GLU A 129 -7.34 -13.16 -7.43
N HIS A 130 -6.61 -12.58 -8.39
CA HIS A 130 -5.56 -11.60 -8.13
C HIS A 130 -6.10 -10.35 -7.44
N LEU A 131 -7.16 -9.73 -7.97
CA LEU A 131 -7.81 -8.55 -7.35
C LEU A 131 -8.34 -8.86 -5.95
N ALA A 132 -8.93 -10.04 -5.73
CA ALA A 132 -9.41 -10.46 -4.43
C ALA A 132 -8.26 -10.65 -3.42
N SER A 133 -7.14 -11.21 -3.87
CA SER A 133 -5.92 -11.37 -3.05
C SER A 133 -5.32 -10.02 -2.67
N LEU A 134 -5.16 -9.10 -3.63
CA LEU A 134 -4.72 -7.72 -3.37
C LEU A 134 -5.64 -7.03 -2.36
N ARG A 135 -6.95 -7.10 -2.58
CA ARG A 135 -7.93 -6.51 -1.68
C ARG A 135 -7.81 -7.08 -0.25
N GLN A 136 -7.60 -8.38 -0.11
CA GLN A 136 -7.37 -9.02 1.17
C GLN A 136 -6.10 -8.49 1.83
N MET A 137 -4.97 -8.45 1.10
CA MET A 137 -3.69 -7.95 1.62
C MET A 137 -3.79 -6.48 2.06
N MET A 138 -4.45 -5.65 1.26
CA MET A 138 -4.61 -4.22 1.53
C MET A 138 -5.52 -3.90 2.72
N THR A 139 -6.33 -4.83 3.19
CA THR A 139 -7.29 -4.61 4.29
C THR A 139 -6.88 -5.27 5.61
N VAL A 140 -5.80 -6.02 5.62
CA VAL A 140 -5.20 -6.57 6.84
C VAL A 140 -3.96 -5.77 7.26
N ASN A 141 -3.49 -5.97 8.48
CA ASN A 141 -2.27 -5.35 9.00
C ASN A 141 -2.25 -3.80 8.94
N ARG A 142 -3.41 -3.16 9.08
CA ARG A 142 -3.53 -1.70 9.15
C ARG A 142 -3.30 -1.18 10.58
N GLU A 143 -2.96 0.10 10.67
CA GLU A 143 -2.84 0.80 11.96
C GLU A 143 -4.12 0.62 12.81
N GLY A 144 -3.97 0.35 14.09
CA GLY A 144 -5.05 0.02 15.01
C GLY A 144 -5.49 -1.45 15.02
N MET A 145 -5.04 -2.28 14.09
CA MET A 145 -5.30 -3.72 14.06
C MET A 145 -4.21 -4.54 14.77
N GLN A 146 -4.51 -5.80 15.05
CA GLN A 146 -3.47 -6.77 15.39
C GLN A 146 -2.79 -7.27 14.10
N PRO A 147 -1.47 -7.50 14.11
CA PRO A 147 -0.78 -8.18 13.02
C PRO A 147 -1.45 -9.52 12.70
N ARG A 148 -1.58 -9.83 11.43
CA ARG A 148 -2.10 -11.13 10.97
C ARG A 148 -1.19 -12.23 11.49
N GLU A 149 -1.80 -13.27 12.07
CA GLU A 149 -1.05 -14.37 12.65
C GLU A 149 -0.36 -15.21 11.57
N VAL A 150 0.89 -15.58 11.83
CA VAL A 150 1.68 -16.45 10.96
C VAL A 150 2.64 -17.30 11.77
N THR A 151 2.84 -18.55 11.34
CA THR A 151 3.88 -19.41 11.87
C THR A 151 5.20 -19.12 11.18
N LEU A 152 6.19 -18.76 11.97
CA LEU A 152 7.56 -18.49 11.54
C LEU A 152 8.50 -19.58 12.05
N LYS A 153 9.74 -19.60 11.52
CA LYS A 153 10.83 -20.40 12.05
C LYS A 153 11.97 -19.50 12.48
N ASN A 154 12.57 -19.83 13.61
CA ASN A 154 13.78 -19.16 14.06
C ASN A 154 15.04 -19.70 13.33
N GLU A 155 16.23 -19.24 13.71
CA GLU A 155 17.51 -19.64 13.14
C GLU A 155 17.79 -21.15 13.25
N ASP A 156 17.29 -21.78 14.30
CA ASP A 156 17.42 -23.23 14.55
C ASP A 156 16.37 -24.05 13.80
N GLY A 157 15.47 -23.40 13.08
CA GLY A 157 14.36 -24.02 12.37
C GLY A 157 13.17 -24.39 13.27
N VAL A 158 13.17 -23.92 14.51
CA VAL A 158 12.06 -24.15 15.46
C VAL A 158 10.90 -23.22 15.12
N GLU A 159 9.70 -23.80 15.03
CA GLU A 159 8.48 -23.05 14.74
C GLU A 159 7.99 -22.28 15.97
N PHE A 160 7.46 -21.09 15.72
CA PHE A 160 6.77 -20.25 16.70
C PHE A 160 5.72 -19.38 15.99
N MET A 161 4.74 -18.91 16.76
CA MET A 161 3.73 -18.00 16.25
C MET A 161 4.22 -16.56 16.34
N LEU A 162 3.88 -15.71 15.36
CA LEU A 162 4.26 -14.30 15.42
C LEU A 162 3.76 -13.63 16.70
N SER A 163 2.59 -14.02 17.19
CA SER A 163 2.01 -13.53 18.45
C SER A 163 2.76 -13.97 19.72
N ASP A 164 3.68 -14.94 19.64
CA ASP A 164 4.55 -15.27 20.78
C ASP A 164 5.53 -14.16 21.16
N LEU A 165 5.62 -13.14 20.29
CA LEU A 165 6.40 -11.90 20.52
C LEU A 165 5.67 -10.84 21.33
N LYS A 166 4.40 -11.05 21.71
CA LYS A 166 3.60 -10.11 22.51
C LYS A 166 4.24 -9.78 23.86
N GLY A 167 3.89 -8.59 24.37
CA GLY A 167 4.32 -8.12 25.69
C GLY A 167 5.40 -7.06 25.66
N GLU A 168 6.03 -6.83 24.51
CA GLU A 168 7.00 -5.78 24.28
C GLU A 168 6.65 -5.00 23.01
N SER A 169 7.00 -3.70 22.98
CA SER A 169 6.97 -2.96 21.73
C SER A 169 7.98 -3.53 20.77
N ALA A 170 7.61 -3.73 19.51
CA ALA A 170 8.50 -4.30 18.50
C ALA A 170 8.46 -3.52 17.19
N LEU A 171 9.59 -3.56 16.47
CA LEU A 171 9.66 -3.31 15.04
C LEU A 171 9.75 -4.66 14.33
N LEU A 172 8.75 -4.99 13.55
CA LEU A 172 8.76 -6.10 12.62
C LEU A 172 9.23 -5.57 11.26
N LEU A 173 10.36 -6.05 10.78
CA LEU A 173 10.94 -5.68 9.49
C LEU A 173 10.90 -6.89 8.55
N PHE A 174 10.02 -6.82 7.55
CA PHE A 174 9.91 -7.85 6.53
C PHE A 174 10.94 -7.57 5.43
N VAL A 175 11.75 -8.57 5.12
CA VAL A 175 12.90 -8.46 4.22
C VAL A 175 13.03 -9.68 3.31
N ASP A 176 13.64 -9.49 2.16
CA ASP A 176 14.14 -10.57 1.32
C ASP A 176 15.66 -10.63 1.34
N ALA A 177 16.24 -11.83 1.22
CA ALA A 177 17.67 -12.04 1.32
C ALA A 177 18.46 -11.44 0.15
N ASP A 178 17.84 -11.28 -1.01
CA ASP A 178 18.44 -10.76 -2.23
C ASP A 178 18.09 -9.27 -2.48
N CYS A 179 17.51 -8.59 -1.48
CA CYS A 179 17.09 -7.21 -1.56
C CYS A 179 18.12 -6.26 -0.93
N PRO A 180 18.88 -5.46 -1.70
CA PRO A 180 19.90 -4.54 -1.16
C PRO A 180 19.34 -3.47 -0.22
N SER A 181 18.16 -2.92 -0.51
CA SER A 181 17.47 -1.95 0.36
C SER A 181 17.05 -2.56 1.70
N CYS A 182 16.78 -3.86 1.73
CA CYS A 182 16.47 -4.59 2.96
C CYS A 182 17.70 -4.71 3.86
N LEU A 183 18.88 -4.99 3.30
CA LEU A 183 20.15 -5.02 4.05
C LEU A 183 20.47 -3.65 4.65
N GLN A 184 20.27 -2.59 3.88
CA GLN A 184 20.41 -1.22 4.36
C GLN A 184 19.44 -0.91 5.51
N ALA A 185 18.17 -1.29 5.35
CA ALA A 185 17.16 -1.08 6.38
C ALA A 185 17.47 -1.80 7.70
N LEU A 186 18.04 -3.02 7.65
CA LEU A 186 18.50 -3.73 8.85
C LEU A 186 19.59 -2.95 9.60
N SER A 187 20.48 -2.27 8.88
CA SER A 187 21.55 -1.47 9.48
C SER A 187 21.03 -0.13 10.03
N ASP A 188 20.16 0.57 9.29
CA ASP A 188 19.69 1.90 9.64
C ASP A 188 18.77 1.88 10.88
N ASN A 189 17.92 0.87 11.01
CA ASN A 189 16.93 0.80 12.11
C ASN A 189 17.56 0.45 13.48
N VAL A 190 18.80 -0.02 13.53
CA VAL A 190 19.51 -0.33 14.79
C VAL A 190 19.60 0.89 15.73
N GLY A 191 19.74 2.10 15.18
CA GLY A 191 19.88 3.33 15.97
C GLY A 191 18.56 4.02 16.33
N GLU A 192 17.49 3.78 15.55
CA GLU A 192 16.25 4.55 15.61
C GLU A 192 15.24 3.98 16.62
N HIS A 193 15.26 2.68 16.88
CA HIS A 193 14.25 1.98 17.69
C HIS A 193 14.85 1.26 18.91
N LYS A 194 15.71 1.93 19.67
CA LYS A 194 16.43 1.36 20.83
C LYS A 194 15.52 0.90 21.99
N ASP A 195 14.29 1.38 22.01
CA ASP A 195 13.25 1.07 23.01
C ASP A 195 12.34 -0.08 22.55
N ARG A 196 12.60 -0.69 21.39
CA ARG A 196 11.79 -1.74 20.79
C ARG A 196 12.59 -3.00 20.53
N ARG A 197 11.94 -4.14 20.62
CA ARG A 197 12.47 -5.39 20.11
C ARG A 197 12.54 -5.34 18.58
N LEU A 198 13.71 -5.63 18.01
CA LEU A 198 13.90 -5.65 16.56
C LEU A 198 13.75 -7.08 16.06
N VAL A 199 12.80 -7.31 15.16
CA VAL A 199 12.50 -8.64 14.58
C VAL A 199 12.54 -8.55 13.06
N ALA A 200 13.51 -9.23 12.45
CA ALA A 200 13.61 -9.36 10.99
C ALA A 200 12.93 -10.65 10.53
N VAL A 201 11.96 -10.51 9.64
CA VAL A 201 11.21 -11.64 9.06
C VAL A 201 11.58 -11.78 7.59
N LEU A 202 12.29 -12.85 7.23
CA LEU A 202 12.56 -13.19 5.85
C LEU A 202 11.29 -13.75 5.20
N VAL A 203 10.77 -13.03 4.21
CA VAL A 203 9.44 -13.30 3.63
C VAL A 203 9.37 -14.59 2.82
N ASN A 204 10.45 -14.93 2.12
CA ASN A 204 10.59 -16.16 1.35
C ASN A 204 11.85 -16.92 1.82
N GLY A 205 11.88 -17.25 3.12
CA GLY A 205 13.08 -17.63 3.81
C GLY A 205 13.28 -19.13 3.98
N SER A 206 14.55 -19.47 4.18
CA SER A 206 15.04 -20.76 4.65
C SER A 206 16.27 -20.54 5.53
N GLN A 207 16.74 -21.56 6.20
CA GLN A 207 18.02 -21.48 6.94
C GLN A 207 19.19 -21.06 6.05
N TYR A 208 19.17 -21.43 4.78
CA TYR A 208 20.18 -20.99 3.80
C TYR A 208 20.13 -19.49 3.56
N HIS A 209 18.95 -18.92 3.28
CA HIS A 209 18.76 -17.48 3.09
C HIS A 209 19.11 -16.70 4.37
N MET A 210 18.71 -17.21 5.53
CA MET A 210 19.09 -16.66 6.84
C MET A 210 20.61 -16.60 6.99
N SER A 211 21.33 -17.67 6.67
CA SER A 211 22.79 -17.72 6.74
C SER A 211 23.43 -16.72 5.76
N ASN A 212 22.84 -16.49 4.59
CA ASN A 212 23.38 -15.57 3.59
C ASN A 212 23.22 -14.11 4.02
N ILE A 213 22.06 -13.72 4.54
CA ILE A 213 21.81 -12.35 5.01
C ILE A 213 22.75 -12.02 6.19
N ARG A 214 22.95 -12.97 7.10
CA ARG A 214 23.85 -12.80 8.26
C ARG A 214 25.31 -12.58 7.86
N LYS A 215 25.79 -13.18 6.79
CA LYS A 215 27.18 -12.98 6.31
C LYS A 215 27.42 -11.58 5.75
N GLN A 216 26.36 -10.85 5.41
CA GLN A 216 26.41 -9.51 4.82
C GLN A 216 26.27 -8.41 5.87
N LEU A 217 25.93 -8.75 7.11
CA LEU A 217 25.71 -7.82 8.21
C LEU A 217 26.87 -7.86 9.21
N SER A 218 27.14 -6.74 9.88
CA SER A 218 28.11 -6.68 10.95
C SER A 218 27.60 -7.39 12.22
N GLU A 219 28.51 -7.85 13.07
CA GLU A 219 28.15 -8.47 14.36
C GLU A 219 27.34 -7.54 15.26
N GLU A 220 27.58 -6.23 15.18
CA GLU A 220 26.85 -5.22 15.93
C GLU A 220 25.36 -5.16 15.50
N VAL A 221 25.11 -5.22 14.20
CA VAL A 221 23.73 -5.29 13.65
C VAL A 221 23.08 -6.61 14.03
N LEU A 222 23.79 -7.73 13.84
CA LEU A 222 23.28 -9.06 14.15
C LEU A 222 22.88 -9.23 15.62
N ALA A 223 23.63 -8.63 16.55
CA ALA A 223 23.35 -8.72 17.98
C ALA A 223 22.05 -8.02 18.41
N GLN A 224 21.49 -7.14 17.59
CA GLN A 224 20.31 -6.37 17.92
C GLN A 224 19.02 -6.94 17.33
N TRP A 225 19.13 -7.79 16.32
CA TRP A 225 17.98 -8.38 15.64
C TRP A 225 17.68 -9.81 16.09
N THR A 226 16.40 -10.09 16.31
CA THR A 226 15.89 -11.46 16.31
C THR A 226 15.52 -11.80 14.87
N PHE A 227 16.13 -12.83 14.30
CA PHE A 227 15.83 -13.26 12.93
C PHE A 227 14.82 -14.40 12.92
N ALA A 228 13.87 -14.31 12.00
CA ALA A 228 12.92 -15.36 11.70
C ALA A 228 12.71 -15.46 10.18
N TYR A 229 12.14 -16.55 9.72
CA TYR A 229 11.77 -16.69 8.32
C TYR A 229 10.41 -17.37 8.17
N CYS A 230 9.70 -16.99 7.12
CA CYS A 230 8.49 -17.65 6.68
C CYS A 230 8.84 -18.57 5.50
N PRO A 231 8.68 -19.91 5.65
CA PRO A 231 9.00 -20.83 4.57
C PRO A 231 7.95 -20.77 3.46
N GLN A 232 8.38 -21.06 2.22
CA GLN A 232 7.50 -21.30 1.07
C GLN A 232 6.67 -20.09 0.60
N GLY A 233 7.06 -18.85 0.91
CA GLY A 233 6.33 -17.67 0.47
C GLY A 233 4.90 -17.55 1.01
N ARG A 234 4.59 -18.18 2.14
CA ARG A 234 3.24 -18.24 2.71
C ARG A 234 2.65 -16.88 3.05
N LEU A 235 3.50 -15.89 3.35
CA LEU A 235 3.02 -14.52 3.64
C LEU A 235 2.20 -13.96 2.49
N GLU A 236 2.68 -14.16 1.27
CA GLU A 236 2.01 -13.72 0.04
C GLU A 236 0.94 -14.71 -0.42
N THR A 237 1.30 -16.00 -0.56
CA THR A 237 0.40 -17.02 -1.12
C THR A 237 -0.86 -17.26 -0.29
N GLU A 238 -0.82 -16.98 1.01
CA GLU A 238 -1.99 -17.01 1.91
C GLU A 238 -2.61 -15.62 2.11
N GLY A 239 -2.14 -14.58 1.40
CA GLY A 239 -2.64 -13.21 1.51
C GLY A 239 -2.53 -12.63 2.93
N LEU A 240 -1.47 -13.01 3.66
CA LEU A 240 -1.28 -12.59 5.05
C LEU A 240 -0.59 -11.22 5.15
N TYR A 241 0.38 -10.96 4.27
CA TYR A 241 1.16 -9.72 4.22
C TYR A 241 1.45 -9.36 2.78
N ASP A 242 1.40 -8.07 2.46
CA ASP A 242 1.90 -7.56 1.19
C ASP A 242 3.44 -7.56 1.22
N THR A 243 4.03 -8.48 0.46
CA THR A 243 5.48 -8.62 0.32
C THR A 243 6.00 -8.12 -1.02
N SER A 244 5.15 -7.50 -1.83
CA SER A 244 5.52 -6.90 -3.11
C SER A 244 6.41 -5.67 -2.92
N LEU A 245 6.28 -5.00 -1.78
CA LEU A 245 6.99 -3.77 -1.42
C LEU A 245 7.90 -4.04 -0.21
N LEU A 246 9.19 -4.28 -0.46
CA LEU A 246 10.18 -4.53 0.59
C LEU A 246 11.30 -3.47 0.56
N PRO A 247 11.86 -3.11 1.72
CA PRO A 247 11.54 -3.57 3.06
C PRO A 247 10.23 -2.99 3.60
N PHE A 248 9.37 -3.83 4.18
CA PHE A 248 8.15 -3.39 4.85
C PHE A 248 8.34 -3.37 6.37
N ARG A 249 7.95 -2.27 7.00
CA ARG A 249 8.11 -2.04 8.44
C ARG A 249 6.76 -1.94 9.13
N MET A 250 6.67 -2.57 10.30
CA MET A 250 5.48 -2.53 11.14
C MET A 250 5.90 -2.29 12.60
N LEU A 251 5.47 -1.18 13.17
CA LEU A 251 5.61 -0.92 14.60
C LEU A 251 4.40 -1.47 15.34
N VAL A 252 4.65 -2.27 16.36
CA VAL A 252 3.61 -2.81 17.25
C VAL A 252 3.88 -2.40 18.69
N ASN A 253 2.81 -2.17 19.45
CA ASN A 253 2.86 -1.88 20.87
C ASN A 253 2.82 -3.18 21.71
N PRO A 254 2.98 -3.12 23.06
CA PRO A 254 2.95 -4.31 23.90
C PRO A 254 1.62 -5.07 23.89
N GLU A 255 0.51 -4.39 23.58
CA GLU A 255 -0.84 -4.97 23.44
C GLU A 255 -1.00 -5.71 22.09
N TRP A 256 0.05 -5.70 21.27
CA TRP A 256 0.07 -6.30 19.93
C TRP A 256 -0.86 -5.60 18.95
N ILE A 257 -0.92 -4.27 19.02
CA ILE A 257 -1.64 -3.42 18.08
C ILE A 257 -0.63 -2.70 17.19
N ILE A 258 -0.89 -2.68 15.91
CA ILE A 258 -0.08 -1.96 14.92
C ILE A 258 -0.23 -0.46 15.15
N GLU A 259 0.87 0.20 15.46
CA GLU A 259 0.92 1.65 15.64
C GLU A 259 1.20 2.38 14.32
N LYS A 260 2.00 1.76 13.46
CA LYS A 260 2.40 2.33 12.17
C LYS A 260 2.91 1.26 11.22
N THR A 261 2.63 1.45 9.93
CA THR A 261 3.25 0.70 8.83
C THR A 261 3.91 1.67 7.84
N TYR A 262 5.06 1.27 7.24
CA TYR A 262 5.76 2.06 6.22
C TYR A 262 6.80 1.23 5.46
N PHE A 263 7.24 1.76 4.31
CA PHE A 263 8.22 1.13 3.42
C PHE A 263 9.56 1.84 3.45
#